data_2f3a85efa6707a4e401b5ee970edfdb2
#
_entry.id   2f3a85efa6707a4e401b5ee970edfdb2
#
_cell.length_a   1.000
_cell.length_b   1.000
_cell.length_c   1.000
_cell.angle_alpha   90.00
_cell.angle_beta   90.00
_cell.angle_gamma   90.00
#
_symmetry.space_group_name_H-M   'P 1'
#
loop_
_entity.id
_entity.type
_entity.pdbx_description
1 polymer ?
#
loop_
_entity_poly.entity_id
_entity_poly.type
_entity_poly.pdbx_seq_one_letter_code
_entity_poly.pdbx_strand_id
1 'polypeptide(L)'
;MLASYRPLFEVPGARVFISGGMIARSAGSMFAVSVVAMVSARTGSYETAGAVVAVGMVSLALFAPFLGRLVDRYGQRRIAIPFFLWSGFWAVMTVLTSLRGWPTWLLFITFPLCGAIPNLGTMARARWSHIFADDPRNLHSAMSFEQVMEEVTFVIGPVLAIWLSTTLFPEAGFAFATLAYAVGVLVFISARSTEPPVVPHHERPTEHAHTVPGLVPLAFIMVMTGAIFGVNEVVTLAVSQEAGAASAAGAILALYAVGSAGAGLVFGHVSHGRNLVKLLMVGTLGMAVLELPVLFASNLWALAGLMLVAGMATAPTLITTMNLIERIVPRAQLNEGMTIVLTGLIVGIAAGSAVSGAVVDRVGAQHGYWVAIIAGSFAFVMALGTRAFLTRRELHNLR
;
A
#
# COMPACT_ATOMS: atom_id res chain seq x y z
N MET A 1 -10.77 22.82 -9.47
CA MET A 1 -10.46 21.58 -8.77
C MET A 1 -10.67 21.66 -7.25
N LEU A 2 -10.04 22.59 -6.52
CA LEU A 2 -10.20 22.67 -5.04
C LEU A 2 -11.61 22.98 -4.56
N ALA A 3 -12.42 23.71 -5.35
CA ALA A 3 -13.80 24.02 -5.01
C ALA A 3 -14.71 22.79 -4.85
N SER A 4 -14.41 21.68 -5.56
CA SER A 4 -15.18 20.44 -5.48
C SER A 4 -15.02 19.71 -4.13
N TYR A 5 -13.95 19.98 -3.40
CA TYR A 5 -13.66 19.37 -2.10
C TYR A 5 -14.15 20.22 -0.91
N ARG A 6 -14.54 21.47 -1.15
CA ARG A 6 -14.99 22.38 -0.10
C ARG A 6 -16.15 21.81 0.74
N PRO A 7 -17.20 21.20 0.15
CA PRO A 7 -18.30 20.60 0.92
C PRO A 7 -17.85 19.55 1.94
N LEU A 8 -16.75 18.82 1.66
CA LEU A 8 -16.21 17.80 2.58
C LEU A 8 -15.77 18.42 3.92
N PHE A 9 -15.19 19.61 3.87
CA PHE A 9 -14.66 20.30 5.04
C PHE A 9 -15.73 21.10 5.81
N GLU A 10 -16.94 21.22 5.24
CA GLU A 10 -18.09 21.89 5.87
C GLU A 10 -18.89 20.91 6.76
N VAL A 11 -18.69 19.60 6.58
CA VAL A 11 -19.32 18.56 7.42
C VAL A 11 -18.78 18.63 8.86
N PRO A 12 -19.65 18.74 9.88
CA PRO A 12 -19.24 18.74 11.28
C PRO A 12 -18.46 17.46 11.64
N GLY A 13 -17.26 17.61 12.18
CA GLY A 13 -16.38 16.49 12.55
C GLY A 13 -15.51 15.94 11.40
N ALA A 14 -15.75 16.32 10.14
CA ALA A 14 -14.97 15.82 9.00
C ALA A 14 -13.49 16.21 9.11
N ARG A 15 -13.17 17.45 9.43
CA ARG A 15 -11.78 17.90 9.59
C ARG A 15 -11.00 17.09 10.60
N VAL A 16 -11.67 16.63 11.67
CA VAL A 16 -11.06 15.85 12.73
C VAL A 16 -10.71 14.44 12.22
N PHE A 17 -11.66 13.72 11.61
CA PHE A 17 -11.33 12.38 11.12
C PHE A 17 -10.42 12.40 9.88
N ILE A 18 -10.50 13.42 9.02
CA ILE A 18 -9.57 13.61 7.90
C ILE A 18 -8.13 13.77 8.42
N SER A 19 -7.91 14.71 9.35
CA SER A 19 -6.56 14.95 9.90
C SER A 19 -6.03 13.72 10.65
N GLY A 20 -6.84 13.11 11.51
CA GLY A 20 -6.48 11.87 12.20
C GLY A 20 -6.17 10.72 11.24
N GLY A 21 -7.02 10.54 10.23
CA GLY A 21 -6.82 9.54 9.18
C GLY A 21 -5.56 9.78 8.35
N MET A 22 -5.25 11.03 8.01
CA MET A 22 -4.03 11.40 7.27
C MET A 22 -2.77 11.11 8.10
N ILE A 23 -2.73 11.54 9.36
CA ILE A 23 -1.59 11.30 10.27
C ILE A 23 -1.35 9.79 10.42
N ALA A 24 -2.40 9.01 10.71
CA ALA A 24 -2.26 7.57 10.92
C ALA A 24 -1.86 6.81 9.65
N ARG A 25 -2.39 7.17 8.48
CA ARG A 25 -2.02 6.54 7.20
C ARG A 25 -0.58 6.88 6.79
N SER A 26 -0.15 8.13 6.99
CA SER A 26 1.26 8.51 6.78
C SER A 26 2.19 7.70 7.68
N ALA A 27 1.82 7.51 8.94
CA ALA A 27 2.55 6.63 9.85
C ALA A 27 2.51 5.16 9.40
N GLY A 28 1.36 4.69 8.90
CA GLY A 28 1.17 3.34 8.36
C GLY A 28 2.13 3.04 7.20
N SER A 29 2.34 3.99 6.29
CA SER A 29 3.26 3.85 5.16
C SER A 29 4.76 3.87 5.56
N MET A 30 5.07 4.29 6.80
CA MET A 30 6.44 4.30 7.32
C MET A 30 6.90 2.94 7.84
N PHE A 31 5.98 2.08 8.33
CA PHE A 31 6.37 0.90 9.11
C PHE A 31 7.29 -0.06 8.37
N ALA A 32 6.95 -0.48 7.15
CA ALA A 32 7.75 -1.43 6.38
C ALA A 32 9.17 -0.92 6.13
N VAL A 33 9.28 0.31 5.61
CA VAL A 33 10.57 0.95 5.29
C VAL A 33 11.40 1.17 6.56
N SER A 34 10.76 1.59 7.67
CA SER A 34 11.44 1.75 8.96
C SER A 34 12.00 0.43 9.50
N VAL A 35 11.28 -0.69 9.33
CA VAL A 35 11.77 -2.02 9.72
C VAL A 35 12.97 -2.42 8.87
N VAL A 36 12.92 -2.19 7.53
CA VAL A 36 14.08 -2.46 6.68
C VAL A 36 15.30 -1.68 7.16
N ALA A 37 15.14 -0.36 7.37
CA ALA A 37 16.22 0.50 7.82
C ALA A 37 16.79 0.08 9.20
N MET A 38 15.89 -0.20 10.16
CA MET A 38 16.25 -0.58 11.53
C MET A 38 16.95 -1.93 11.58
N VAL A 39 16.38 -2.95 10.93
CA VAL A 39 16.89 -4.32 11.00
C VAL A 39 18.20 -4.46 10.22
N SER A 40 18.28 -3.89 8.99
CA SER A 40 19.52 -3.93 8.22
C SER A 40 20.67 -3.21 8.93
N ALA A 41 20.41 -2.07 9.58
CA ALA A 41 21.44 -1.33 10.34
C ALA A 41 21.94 -2.10 11.57
N ARG A 42 21.07 -2.91 12.23
CA ARG A 42 21.45 -3.67 13.44
C ARG A 42 22.05 -5.03 13.15
N THR A 43 21.59 -5.71 12.09
CA THR A 43 22.01 -7.07 11.75
C THR A 43 23.06 -7.13 10.64
N GLY A 44 23.20 -6.07 9.85
CA GLY A 44 24.00 -6.07 8.63
C GLY A 44 23.40 -6.90 7.49
N SER A 45 22.13 -7.37 7.63
CA SER A 45 21.48 -8.28 6.68
C SER A 45 20.16 -7.72 6.18
N TYR A 46 20.08 -7.51 4.87
CA TYR A 46 18.86 -7.16 4.16
C TYR A 46 17.94 -8.37 3.98
N GLU A 47 18.50 -9.57 3.90
CA GLU A 47 17.70 -10.81 3.89
C GLU A 47 16.84 -10.91 5.16
N THR A 48 17.46 -10.69 6.33
CA THR A 48 16.74 -10.69 7.61
C THR A 48 15.69 -9.57 7.66
N ALA A 49 16.06 -8.36 7.22
CA ALA A 49 15.14 -7.22 7.18
C ALA A 49 13.92 -7.48 6.28
N GLY A 50 14.16 -7.96 5.05
CA GLY A 50 13.11 -8.34 4.11
C GLY A 50 12.22 -9.47 4.62
N ALA A 51 12.81 -10.48 5.28
CA ALA A 51 12.06 -11.58 5.88
C ALA A 51 11.13 -11.11 7.03
N VAL A 52 11.60 -10.22 7.91
CA VAL A 52 10.77 -9.62 8.97
C VAL A 52 9.61 -8.84 8.38
N VAL A 53 9.85 -8.01 7.36
CA VAL A 53 8.79 -7.27 6.65
C VAL A 53 7.80 -8.24 6.01
N ALA A 54 8.29 -9.30 5.34
CA ALA A 54 7.43 -10.29 4.71
C ALA A 54 6.44 -10.93 5.70
N VAL A 55 6.93 -11.39 6.85
CA VAL A 55 6.08 -11.98 7.91
C VAL A 55 5.09 -10.94 8.45
N GLY A 56 5.52 -9.69 8.62
CA GLY A 56 4.65 -8.58 9.04
C GLY A 56 3.53 -8.32 8.04
N MET A 57 3.82 -8.29 6.74
CA MET A 57 2.84 -8.07 5.68
C MET A 57 1.85 -9.24 5.54
N VAL A 58 2.33 -10.49 5.68
CA VAL A 58 1.44 -11.67 5.73
C VAL A 58 0.51 -11.58 6.93
N SER A 59 1.02 -11.19 8.09
CA SER A 59 0.21 -10.96 9.29
C SER A 59 -0.86 -9.90 9.05
N LEU A 60 -0.48 -8.74 8.48
CA LEU A 60 -1.43 -7.68 8.12
C LEU A 60 -2.51 -8.19 7.14
N ALA A 61 -2.13 -8.95 6.12
CA ALA A 61 -3.06 -9.52 5.14
C ALA A 61 -4.07 -10.49 5.77
N LEU A 62 -3.66 -11.24 6.79
CA LEU A 62 -4.53 -12.14 7.54
C LEU A 62 -5.44 -11.39 8.53
N PHE A 63 -4.92 -10.39 9.24
CA PHE A 63 -5.69 -9.63 10.21
C PHE A 63 -6.66 -8.64 9.57
N ALA A 64 -6.33 -8.03 8.42
CA ALA A 64 -7.13 -6.97 7.82
C ALA A 64 -8.60 -7.39 7.53
N PRO A 65 -8.91 -8.54 6.90
CA PRO A 65 -10.29 -8.96 6.66
C PRO A 65 -11.02 -9.31 7.96
N PHE A 66 -10.32 -9.90 8.93
CA PHE A 66 -10.89 -10.22 10.24
C PHE A 66 -11.28 -8.94 11.01
N LEU A 67 -10.37 -7.97 11.06
CA LEU A 67 -10.60 -6.69 11.72
C LEU A 67 -11.68 -5.86 11.01
N GLY A 68 -11.72 -5.88 9.68
CA GLY A 68 -12.79 -5.25 8.90
C GLY A 68 -14.17 -5.78 9.31
N ARG A 69 -14.33 -7.11 9.40
CA ARG A 69 -15.59 -7.73 9.86
C ARG A 69 -15.96 -7.36 11.30
N LEU A 70 -14.96 -7.26 12.20
CA LEU A 70 -15.20 -6.83 13.58
C LEU A 70 -15.66 -5.36 13.64
N VAL A 71 -15.02 -4.49 12.84
CA VAL A 71 -15.40 -3.07 12.73
C VAL A 71 -16.84 -2.94 12.22
N ASP A 72 -17.21 -3.65 11.18
CA ASP A 72 -18.56 -3.64 10.62
C ASP A 72 -19.60 -4.18 11.62
N ARG A 73 -19.21 -5.17 12.44
CA ARG A 73 -20.10 -5.82 13.39
C ARG A 73 -20.28 -5.05 14.70
N TYR A 74 -19.24 -4.39 15.19
CA TYR A 74 -19.22 -3.80 16.54
C TYR A 74 -19.01 -2.29 16.55
N GLY A 75 -18.75 -1.67 15.40
CA GLY A 75 -18.46 -0.24 15.25
C GLY A 75 -16.98 0.08 15.26
N GLN A 76 -16.63 1.19 14.61
CA GLN A 76 -15.24 1.59 14.37
C GLN A 76 -14.47 1.82 15.68
N ARG A 77 -15.01 2.65 16.56
CA ARG A 77 -14.35 3.03 17.81
C ARG A 77 -14.16 1.84 18.75
N ARG A 78 -15.20 1.01 18.89
CA ARG A 78 -15.20 -0.12 19.83
C ARG A 78 -14.12 -1.14 19.50
N ILE A 79 -13.79 -1.29 18.22
CA ILE A 79 -12.75 -2.20 17.74
C ILE A 79 -11.39 -1.50 17.64
N ALA A 80 -11.36 -0.23 17.17
CA ALA A 80 -10.08 0.47 17.01
C ALA A 80 -9.31 0.64 18.33
N ILE A 81 -9.98 0.92 19.46
CA ILE A 81 -9.30 1.16 20.74
C ILE A 81 -8.51 -0.07 21.25
N PRO A 82 -9.10 -1.26 21.41
CA PRO A 82 -8.36 -2.40 21.95
C PRO A 82 -7.24 -2.85 20.99
N PHE A 83 -7.48 -2.84 19.68
CA PHE A 83 -6.46 -3.21 18.71
C PHE A 83 -5.35 -2.16 18.58
N PHE A 84 -5.66 -0.89 18.76
CA PHE A 84 -4.67 0.17 18.90
C PHE A 84 -3.74 -0.04 20.11
N LEU A 85 -4.30 -0.36 21.28
CA LEU A 85 -3.50 -0.64 22.47
C LEU A 85 -2.64 -1.89 22.30
N TRP A 86 -3.21 -2.94 21.71
CA TRP A 86 -2.48 -4.15 21.34
C TRP A 86 -1.31 -3.87 20.39
N SER A 87 -1.58 -3.21 19.29
CA SER A 87 -0.57 -2.87 18.28
C SER A 87 0.51 -1.95 18.86
N GLY A 88 0.12 -0.95 19.65
CA GLY A 88 1.05 -0.05 20.33
C GLY A 88 1.99 -0.78 21.31
N PHE A 89 1.49 -1.73 22.07
CA PHE A 89 2.30 -2.58 22.94
C PHE A 89 3.36 -3.34 22.13
N TRP A 90 2.95 -4.04 21.07
CA TRP A 90 3.88 -4.81 20.24
C TRP A 90 4.82 -3.93 19.43
N ALA A 91 4.41 -2.75 19.01
CA ALA A 91 5.29 -1.78 18.38
C ALA A 91 6.41 -1.32 19.34
N VAL A 92 6.08 -1.04 20.59
CA VAL A 92 7.08 -0.74 21.62
C VAL A 92 8.01 -1.93 21.85
N MET A 93 7.48 -3.17 21.89
CA MET A 93 8.31 -4.37 21.99
C MET A 93 9.24 -4.54 20.79
N THR A 94 8.80 -4.21 19.58
CA THR A 94 9.64 -4.23 18.37
C THR A 94 10.82 -3.26 18.50
N VAL A 95 10.55 -2.01 18.92
CA VAL A 95 11.61 -1.01 19.17
C VAL A 95 12.58 -1.48 20.25
N LEU A 96 12.08 -1.99 21.38
CA LEU A 96 12.91 -2.47 22.49
C LEU A 96 13.76 -3.67 22.10
N THR A 97 13.22 -4.59 21.28
CA THR A 97 13.97 -5.75 20.76
C THR A 97 15.19 -5.29 19.96
N SER A 98 15.02 -4.29 19.11
CA SER A 98 16.13 -3.72 18.33
C SER A 98 17.12 -2.93 19.19
N LEU A 99 16.63 -1.99 20.01
CA LEU A 99 17.47 -1.12 20.84
C LEU A 99 18.31 -1.87 21.87
N ARG A 100 17.74 -2.95 22.48
CA ARG A 100 18.42 -3.74 23.50
C ARG A 100 19.30 -4.85 22.95
N GLY A 101 19.30 -5.02 21.60
CA GLY A 101 20.03 -6.11 20.94
C GLY A 101 19.51 -7.50 21.33
N TRP A 102 18.21 -7.62 21.61
CA TRP A 102 17.60 -8.91 21.91
C TRP A 102 17.64 -9.83 20.67
N PRO A 103 17.49 -11.15 20.85
CA PRO A 103 17.57 -12.09 19.74
C PRO A 103 16.67 -11.70 18.56
N THR A 104 17.23 -11.65 17.37
CA THR A 104 16.56 -11.16 16.13
C THR A 104 15.26 -11.91 15.81
N TRP A 105 15.14 -13.19 16.20
CA TRP A 105 13.91 -13.95 16.00
C TRP A 105 12.68 -13.32 16.69
N LEU A 106 12.88 -12.55 17.76
CA LEU A 106 11.78 -11.83 18.42
C LEU A 106 11.13 -10.80 17.48
N LEU A 107 11.85 -10.23 16.52
CA LEU A 107 11.29 -9.31 15.53
C LEU A 107 10.26 -10.00 14.63
N PHE A 108 10.42 -11.31 14.38
CA PHE A 108 9.44 -12.10 13.64
C PHE A 108 8.14 -12.39 14.42
N ILE A 109 8.09 -12.04 15.69
CA ILE A 109 6.90 -12.11 16.52
C ILE A 109 6.35 -10.71 16.78
N THR A 110 7.20 -9.80 17.26
CA THR A 110 6.77 -8.47 17.72
C THR A 110 6.24 -7.61 16.60
N PHE A 111 6.94 -7.56 15.45
CA PHE A 111 6.50 -6.76 14.31
C PHE A 111 5.19 -7.28 13.66
N PRO A 112 5.02 -8.56 13.35
CA PRO A 112 3.74 -9.08 12.86
C PRO A 112 2.55 -8.82 13.79
N LEU A 113 2.74 -8.93 15.09
CA LEU A 113 1.68 -8.68 16.09
C LEU A 113 1.31 -7.20 16.18
N CYS A 114 2.24 -6.28 15.87
CA CYS A 114 1.89 -4.86 15.77
C CYS A 114 1.03 -4.54 14.53
N GLY A 115 1.02 -5.39 13.50
CA GLY A 115 0.22 -5.24 12.29
C GLY A 115 -1.28 -5.53 12.48
N ALA A 116 -1.73 -6.00 13.66
CA ALA A 116 -3.14 -6.23 13.95
C ALA A 116 -3.88 -4.91 14.22
N ILE A 117 -4.04 -4.09 13.19
CA ILE A 117 -4.68 -2.76 13.26
C ILE A 117 -5.79 -2.64 12.20
N PRO A 118 -6.94 -2.01 12.54
CA PRO A 118 -7.97 -1.69 11.55
C PRO A 118 -7.46 -0.71 10.51
N ASN A 119 -7.85 -0.90 9.25
CA ASN A 119 -7.47 0.01 8.17
C ASN A 119 -8.26 1.33 8.26
N LEU A 120 -7.58 2.44 8.58
CA LEU A 120 -8.25 3.74 8.70
C LEU A 120 -8.75 4.31 7.37
N GLY A 121 -8.14 3.95 6.25
CA GLY A 121 -8.60 4.36 4.92
C GLY A 121 -9.97 3.77 4.59
N THR A 122 -10.20 2.48 4.88
CA THR A 122 -11.52 1.85 4.72
C THR A 122 -12.55 2.41 5.68
N MET A 123 -12.14 2.68 6.93
CA MET A 123 -13.01 3.31 7.93
C MET A 123 -13.41 4.75 7.52
N ALA A 124 -12.49 5.54 6.94
CA ALA A 124 -12.78 6.88 6.43
C ALA A 124 -13.76 6.83 5.25
N ARG A 125 -13.54 5.91 4.28
CA ARG A 125 -14.46 5.70 3.16
C ARG A 125 -15.85 5.29 3.63
N ALA A 126 -15.97 4.44 4.65
CA ALA A 126 -17.25 4.07 5.27
C ALA A 126 -17.97 5.27 5.90
N ARG A 127 -17.23 6.21 6.56
CA ARG A 127 -17.80 7.46 7.06
C ARG A 127 -18.36 8.33 5.94
N TRP A 128 -17.61 8.50 4.85
CA TRP A 128 -18.07 9.26 3.69
C TRP A 128 -19.30 8.65 3.04
N SER A 129 -19.35 7.32 2.91
CA SER A 129 -20.51 6.61 2.37
C SER A 129 -21.74 6.81 3.24
N HIS A 130 -21.60 6.92 4.57
CA HIS A 130 -22.68 7.23 5.49
C HIS A 130 -23.10 8.69 5.41
N ILE A 131 -22.15 9.62 5.42
CA ILE A 131 -22.41 11.08 5.41
C ILE A 131 -23.10 11.51 4.12
N PHE A 132 -22.68 10.99 2.97
CA PHE A 132 -23.17 11.35 1.65
C PHE A 132 -24.03 10.24 1.01
N ALA A 133 -24.76 9.46 1.81
CA ALA A 133 -25.58 8.34 1.31
C ALA A 133 -26.57 8.80 0.22
N ASP A 134 -27.17 9.98 0.38
CA ASP A 134 -28.14 10.57 -0.54
C ASP A 134 -27.56 11.60 -1.51
N ASP A 135 -26.22 11.78 -1.53
CA ASP A 135 -25.54 12.73 -2.40
C ASP A 135 -24.37 12.07 -3.17
N PRO A 136 -24.67 11.39 -4.30
CA PRO A 136 -23.67 10.69 -5.10
C PRO A 136 -22.54 11.58 -5.61
N ARG A 137 -22.80 12.89 -5.83
CA ARG A 137 -21.79 13.84 -6.33
C ARG A 137 -20.73 14.12 -5.26
N ASN A 138 -21.15 14.44 -4.05
CA ASN A 138 -20.23 14.69 -2.95
C ASN A 138 -19.56 13.40 -2.48
N LEU A 139 -20.24 12.26 -2.54
CA LEU A 139 -19.64 10.94 -2.28
C LEU A 139 -18.49 10.65 -3.26
N HIS A 140 -18.70 10.87 -4.56
CA HIS A 140 -17.63 10.70 -5.57
C HIS A 140 -16.44 11.62 -5.29
N SER A 141 -16.69 12.87 -4.92
CA SER A 141 -15.62 13.82 -4.53
C SER A 141 -14.87 13.35 -3.30
N ALA A 142 -15.59 12.80 -2.29
CA ALA A 142 -14.97 12.26 -1.07
C ALA A 142 -14.09 11.05 -1.35
N MET A 143 -14.55 10.11 -2.20
CA MET A 143 -13.75 8.93 -2.57
C MET A 143 -12.49 9.33 -3.35
N SER A 144 -12.62 10.31 -4.25
CA SER A 144 -11.47 10.86 -4.98
C SER A 144 -10.48 11.57 -4.05
N PHE A 145 -10.98 12.31 -3.05
CA PHE A 145 -10.15 12.93 -2.02
C PHE A 145 -9.39 11.90 -1.20
N GLU A 146 -10.05 10.81 -0.77
CA GLU A 146 -9.40 9.71 -0.04
C GLU A 146 -8.28 9.06 -0.86
N GLN A 147 -8.46 8.92 -2.17
CA GLN A 147 -7.42 8.38 -3.05
C GLN A 147 -6.22 9.32 -3.13
N VAL A 148 -6.44 10.63 -3.28
CA VAL A 148 -5.35 11.63 -3.27
C VAL A 148 -4.60 11.60 -1.92
N MET A 149 -5.33 11.47 -0.81
CA MET A 149 -4.70 11.35 0.52
C MET A 149 -3.84 10.10 0.64
N GLU A 150 -4.28 8.98 0.08
CA GLU A 150 -3.50 7.74 0.01
C GLU A 150 -2.16 7.97 -0.71
N GLU A 151 -2.19 8.55 -1.92
CA GLU A 151 -0.98 8.86 -2.69
C GLU A 151 -0.01 9.79 -1.91
N VAL A 152 -0.54 10.83 -1.27
CA VAL A 152 0.26 11.76 -0.47
C VAL A 152 0.96 11.05 0.69
N THR A 153 0.27 10.12 1.36
CA THR A 153 0.86 9.36 2.48
C THR A 153 1.97 8.43 2.02
N PHE A 154 1.84 7.80 0.84
CA PHE A 154 2.89 6.96 0.25
C PHE A 154 4.11 7.76 -0.23
N VAL A 155 3.95 9.04 -0.56
CA VAL A 155 5.09 9.92 -0.86
C VAL A 155 5.81 10.35 0.42
N ILE A 156 5.07 10.83 1.43
CA ILE A 156 5.65 11.43 2.63
C ILE A 156 6.24 10.36 3.58
N GLY A 157 5.53 9.25 3.76
CA GLY A 157 5.89 8.25 4.78
C GLY A 157 7.27 7.64 4.61
N PRO A 158 7.61 7.01 3.47
CA PRO A 158 8.93 6.42 3.26
C PRO A 158 10.07 7.43 3.38
N VAL A 159 9.90 8.65 2.84
CA VAL A 159 10.90 9.72 2.94
C VAL A 159 11.21 10.04 4.40
N LEU A 160 10.15 10.27 5.19
CA LEU A 160 10.29 10.63 6.60
C LEU A 160 10.85 9.45 7.41
N ALA A 161 10.42 8.22 7.12
CA ALA A 161 10.93 7.01 7.77
C ALA A 161 12.44 6.84 7.59
N ILE A 162 12.91 6.91 6.34
CA ILE A 162 14.33 6.77 6.04
C ILE A 162 15.12 7.92 6.63
N TRP A 163 14.66 9.16 6.45
CA TRP A 163 15.35 10.33 6.98
C TRP A 163 15.55 10.22 8.50
N LEU A 164 14.51 9.87 9.27
CA LEU A 164 14.61 9.70 10.71
C LEU A 164 15.56 8.55 11.09
N SER A 165 15.44 7.40 10.43
CA SER A 165 16.24 6.21 10.76
C SER A 165 17.73 6.36 10.40
N THR A 166 18.05 7.18 9.40
CA THR A 166 19.45 7.36 8.94
C THR A 166 20.14 8.57 9.56
N THR A 167 19.38 9.59 10.05
CA THR A 167 19.96 10.80 10.61
C THR A 167 19.98 10.83 12.13
N LEU A 168 19.05 10.17 12.82
CA LEU A 168 18.98 10.15 14.28
C LEU A 168 19.54 8.83 14.83
N PHE A 169 18.77 7.76 14.75
CA PHE A 169 19.16 6.40 15.15
C PHE A 169 18.27 5.39 14.40
N PRO A 170 18.71 4.14 14.22
CA PRO A 170 18.02 3.18 13.34
C PRO A 170 16.52 2.98 13.61
N GLU A 171 16.11 3.02 14.88
CA GLU A 171 14.72 2.82 15.30
C GLU A 171 13.86 4.10 15.25
N ALA A 172 14.45 5.28 14.97
CA ALA A 172 13.75 6.57 15.06
C ALA A 172 12.52 6.65 14.13
N GLY A 173 12.65 6.15 12.90
CA GLY A 173 11.55 6.11 11.94
C GLY A 173 10.37 5.28 12.44
N PHE A 174 10.64 4.09 12.97
CA PHE A 174 9.60 3.20 13.52
C PHE A 174 8.97 3.75 14.79
N ALA A 175 9.77 4.32 15.71
CA ALA A 175 9.28 4.93 16.94
C ALA A 175 8.38 6.14 16.64
N PHE A 176 8.78 7.00 15.72
CA PHE A 176 7.97 8.13 15.28
C PHE A 176 6.68 7.67 14.60
N ALA A 177 6.75 6.67 13.71
CA ALA A 177 5.57 6.09 13.07
C ALA A 177 4.58 5.54 14.11
N THR A 178 5.07 4.84 15.14
CA THR A 178 4.24 4.34 16.24
C THR A 178 3.53 5.47 16.97
N LEU A 179 4.23 6.53 17.33
CA LEU A 179 3.65 7.69 18.01
C LEU A 179 2.65 8.44 17.12
N ALA A 180 3.02 8.71 15.87
CA ALA A 180 2.14 9.38 14.91
C ALA A 180 0.88 8.57 14.62
N TYR A 181 1.01 7.23 14.48
CA TYR A 181 -0.13 6.33 14.33
C TYR A 181 -1.06 6.42 15.54
N ALA A 182 -0.50 6.41 16.75
CA ALA A 182 -1.23 6.55 18.00
C ALA A 182 -2.06 7.85 18.03
N VAL A 183 -1.41 8.97 17.76
CA VAL A 183 -2.07 10.30 17.71
C VAL A 183 -3.16 10.31 16.64
N GLY A 184 -2.84 9.82 15.44
CA GLY A 184 -3.78 9.79 14.33
C GLY A 184 -5.04 8.97 14.61
N VAL A 185 -4.88 7.77 15.19
CA VAL A 185 -6.04 6.92 15.58
C VAL A 185 -6.88 7.62 16.63
N LEU A 186 -6.28 8.17 17.68
CA LEU A 186 -7.01 8.86 18.76
C LEU A 186 -7.79 10.07 18.23
N VAL A 187 -7.18 10.86 17.35
CA VAL A 187 -7.86 11.98 16.67
C VAL A 187 -9.00 11.47 15.78
N PHE A 188 -8.76 10.43 14.97
CA PHE A 188 -9.77 9.84 14.09
C PHE A 188 -11.01 9.37 14.85
N ILE A 189 -10.83 8.59 15.91
CA ILE A 189 -11.94 8.02 16.70
C ILE A 189 -12.63 9.05 17.60
N SER A 190 -12.05 10.24 17.81
CA SER A 190 -12.69 11.33 18.56
C SER A 190 -13.86 11.95 17.81
N ALA A 191 -13.88 11.89 16.48
CA ALA A 191 -14.96 12.36 15.62
C ALA A 191 -16.16 11.39 15.62
N ARG A 192 -16.87 11.31 16.74
CA ARG A 192 -17.99 10.36 16.96
C ARG A 192 -19.21 10.64 16.10
N SER A 193 -19.48 11.90 15.79
CA SER A 193 -20.65 12.31 14.99
C SER A 193 -20.63 11.81 13.56
N THR A 194 -19.46 11.37 13.06
CA THR A 194 -19.28 10.88 11.69
C THR A 194 -19.17 9.34 11.63
N GLU A 195 -19.20 8.66 12.77
CA GLU A 195 -19.12 7.20 12.83
C GLU A 195 -20.39 6.58 12.26
N PRO A 196 -20.32 5.68 11.25
CA PRO A 196 -21.49 5.05 10.69
C PRO A 196 -22.14 4.11 11.72
N PRO A 197 -23.49 3.97 11.71
CA PRO A 197 -24.19 3.03 12.56
C PRO A 197 -23.79 1.58 12.23
N VAL A 198 -23.85 0.71 13.22
CA VAL A 198 -23.60 -0.73 13.04
C VAL A 198 -24.73 -1.34 12.22
N VAL A 199 -24.40 -1.97 11.07
CA VAL A 199 -25.38 -2.60 10.18
C VAL A 199 -25.83 -3.96 10.77
N PRO A 200 -27.17 -4.21 10.88
CA PRO A 200 -27.71 -5.48 11.34
C PRO A 200 -27.37 -6.65 10.41
N HIS A 201 -27.28 -7.85 10.97
CA HIS A 201 -26.74 -9.08 10.37
C HIS A 201 -27.50 -9.60 9.13
N HIS A 202 -28.71 -9.09 8.84
CA HIS A 202 -29.64 -9.65 7.83
C HIS A 202 -29.41 -9.17 6.39
N GLU A 203 -28.50 -8.20 6.16
CA GLU A 203 -28.30 -7.59 4.84
C GLU A 203 -26.99 -7.99 4.14
N ARG A 204 -26.35 -9.09 4.57
CA ARG A 204 -25.04 -9.48 4.01
C ARG A 204 -25.19 -10.42 2.82
N PRO A 205 -24.42 -10.20 1.72
CA PRO A 205 -24.40 -11.12 0.59
C PRO A 205 -23.88 -12.50 1.02
N THR A 206 -24.54 -13.57 0.58
CA THR A 206 -24.21 -14.97 0.89
C THR A 206 -23.22 -15.59 -0.10
N GLU A 207 -22.98 -14.96 -1.23
CA GLU A 207 -22.06 -15.44 -2.27
C GLU A 207 -20.65 -14.83 -2.14
N HIS A 208 -19.62 -15.58 -2.53
CA HIS A 208 -18.22 -15.19 -2.39
C HIS A 208 -17.60 -14.69 -3.72
N ALA A 209 -16.89 -13.55 -3.67
CA ALA A 209 -16.28 -12.94 -4.85
C ALA A 209 -15.13 -13.78 -5.47
N HIS A 210 -14.48 -14.65 -4.69
CA HIS A 210 -13.36 -15.46 -5.20
C HIS A 210 -13.75 -16.43 -6.34
N THR A 211 -15.04 -16.73 -6.50
CA THR A 211 -15.53 -17.57 -7.60
C THR A 211 -15.70 -16.80 -8.90
N VAL A 212 -15.57 -15.47 -8.89
CA VAL A 212 -15.72 -14.64 -10.10
C VAL A 212 -14.53 -14.90 -11.03
N PRO A 213 -14.77 -15.48 -12.22
CA PRO A 213 -13.72 -15.72 -13.18
C PRO A 213 -13.09 -14.38 -13.62
N GLY A 214 -11.75 -14.32 -13.64
CA GLY A 214 -10.97 -13.10 -13.94
C GLY A 214 -10.43 -12.39 -12.71
N LEU A 215 -10.99 -12.64 -11.51
CA LEU A 215 -10.50 -12.02 -10.28
C LEU A 215 -9.10 -12.56 -9.91
N VAL A 216 -8.88 -13.88 -10.03
CA VAL A 216 -7.60 -14.53 -9.71
C VAL A 216 -6.43 -13.99 -10.56
N PRO A 217 -6.53 -13.86 -11.89
CA PRO A 217 -5.50 -13.21 -12.69
C PRO A 217 -5.21 -11.76 -12.29
N LEU A 218 -6.25 -10.98 -11.97
CA LEU A 218 -6.08 -9.61 -11.52
C LEU A 218 -5.40 -9.55 -10.14
N ALA A 219 -5.76 -10.46 -9.23
CA ALA A 219 -5.09 -10.59 -7.94
C ALA A 219 -3.61 -10.97 -8.11
N PHE A 220 -3.29 -11.89 -9.04
CA PHE A 220 -1.89 -12.23 -9.34
C PHE A 220 -1.11 -11.05 -9.90
N ILE A 221 -1.68 -10.27 -10.82
CA ILE A 221 -1.04 -9.03 -11.34
C ILE A 221 -0.77 -8.08 -10.17
N MET A 222 -1.67 -7.97 -9.20
CA MET A 222 -1.46 -7.13 -8.03
C MET A 222 -0.39 -7.68 -7.08
N VAL A 223 -0.27 -9.01 -6.95
CA VAL A 223 0.87 -9.63 -6.24
C VAL A 223 2.19 -9.22 -6.91
N MET A 224 2.27 -9.30 -8.22
CA MET A 224 3.50 -8.91 -8.94
C MET A 224 3.78 -7.40 -8.83
N THR A 225 2.74 -6.56 -8.90
CA THR A 225 2.86 -5.12 -8.68
C THR A 225 3.37 -4.82 -7.26
N GLY A 226 2.80 -5.49 -6.26
CA GLY A 226 3.27 -5.39 -4.87
C GLY A 226 4.73 -5.82 -4.71
N ALA A 227 5.14 -6.89 -5.40
CA ALA A 227 6.52 -7.35 -5.36
C ALA A 227 7.50 -6.26 -5.84
N ILE A 228 7.15 -5.50 -6.89
CA ILE A 228 7.95 -4.36 -7.35
C ILE A 228 8.09 -3.30 -6.24
N PHE A 229 7.01 -2.98 -5.53
CA PHE A 229 7.09 -2.05 -4.40
C PHE A 229 8.05 -2.53 -3.31
N GLY A 230 7.91 -3.79 -2.87
CA GLY A 230 8.78 -4.36 -1.84
C GLY A 230 10.25 -4.42 -2.26
N VAL A 231 10.52 -4.72 -3.53
CA VAL A 231 11.87 -4.67 -4.12
C VAL A 231 12.42 -3.25 -4.07
N ASN A 232 11.65 -2.27 -4.55
CA ASN A 232 12.11 -0.89 -4.62
C ASN A 232 12.44 -0.32 -3.23
N GLU A 233 11.66 -0.66 -2.20
CA GLU A 233 11.95 -0.24 -0.81
C GLU A 233 13.27 -0.82 -0.30
N VAL A 234 13.49 -2.12 -0.45
CA VAL A 234 14.67 -2.82 0.07
C VAL A 234 15.93 -2.46 -0.73
N VAL A 235 15.84 -2.57 -2.05
CA VAL A 235 17.03 -2.44 -2.93
C VAL A 235 17.50 -0.99 -3.02
N THR A 236 16.57 -0.01 -3.10
CA THR A 236 16.95 1.40 -3.14
C THR A 236 17.67 1.82 -1.86
N LEU A 237 17.24 1.32 -0.69
CA LEU A 237 17.94 1.58 0.57
C LEU A 237 19.33 0.95 0.56
N ALA A 238 19.47 -0.31 0.10
CA ALA A 238 20.73 -1.01 0.04
C ALA A 238 21.72 -0.31 -0.89
N VAL A 239 21.31 0.05 -2.12
CA VAL A 239 22.18 0.79 -3.08
C VAL A 239 22.60 2.15 -2.52
N SER A 240 21.68 2.86 -1.85
CA SER A 240 21.98 4.16 -1.23
C SER A 240 22.96 4.03 -0.07
N GLN A 241 22.89 2.95 0.70
CA GLN A 241 23.85 2.66 1.77
C GLN A 241 25.24 2.30 1.23
N GLU A 242 25.32 1.43 0.20
CA GLU A 242 26.58 1.11 -0.47
C GLU A 242 27.26 2.36 -1.05
N ALA A 243 26.46 3.34 -1.52
CA ALA A 243 26.96 4.63 -1.99
C ALA A 243 27.31 5.65 -0.88
N GLY A 244 27.18 5.27 0.41
CA GLY A 244 27.47 6.15 1.55
C GLY A 244 26.43 7.27 1.79
N ALA A 245 25.24 7.21 1.18
CA ALA A 245 24.20 8.23 1.27
C ALA A 245 22.81 7.61 1.52
N ALA A 246 22.69 6.83 2.59
CA ALA A 246 21.47 6.09 2.94
C ALA A 246 20.20 6.97 2.97
N SER A 247 20.30 8.23 3.43
CA SER A 247 19.17 9.17 3.46
C SER A 247 18.63 9.53 2.07
N ALA A 248 19.42 9.37 0.99
CA ALA A 248 18.98 9.62 -0.38
C ALA A 248 17.90 8.63 -0.83
N ALA A 249 17.86 7.41 -0.26
CA ALA A 249 16.85 6.40 -0.60
C ALA A 249 15.43 6.93 -0.48
N GLY A 250 15.13 7.70 0.58
CA GLY A 250 13.80 8.31 0.76
C GLY A 250 13.42 9.25 -0.38
N ALA A 251 14.33 10.11 -0.81
CA ALA A 251 14.10 11.03 -1.94
C ALA A 251 13.94 10.28 -3.27
N ILE A 252 14.68 9.19 -3.47
CA ILE A 252 14.59 8.34 -4.67
C ILE A 252 13.22 7.65 -4.72
N LEU A 253 12.76 7.07 -3.61
CA LEU A 253 11.43 6.46 -3.50
C LEU A 253 10.32 7.49 -3.66
N ALA A 254 10.50 8.72 -3.17
CA ALA A 254 9.56 9.81 -3.40
C ALA A 254 9.44 10.16 -4.90
N LEU A 255 10.56 10.18 -5.64
CA LEU A 255 10.55 10.42 -7.08
C LEU A 255 9.83 9.29 -7.84
N TYR A 256 10.00 8.02 -7.44
CA TYR A 256 9.21 6.91 -7.96
C TYR A 256 7.70 7.15 -7.76
N ALA A 257 7.28 7.54 -6.54
CA ALA A 257 5.90 7.86 -6.25
C ALA A 257 5.38 9.08 -7.02
N VAL A 258 6.20 10.11 -7.22
CA VAL A 258 5.87 11.29 -8.05
C VAL A 258 5.68 10.88 -9.51
N GLY A 259 6.53 10.00 -10.05
CA GLY A 259 6.39 9.43 -11.38
C GLY A 259 5.06 8.67 -11.53
N SER A 260 4.74 7.84 -10.55
CA SER A 260 3.47 7.09 -10.50
C SER A 260 2.26 8.03 -10.46
N ALA A 261 2.24 8.97 -9.52
CA ALA A 261 1.14 9.92 -9.36
C ALA A 261 0.94 10.80 -10.60
N GLY A 262 2.04 11.32 -11.16
CA GLY A 262 2.01 12.13 -12.39
C GLY A 262 1.42 11.38 -13.57
N ALA A 263 1.87 10.14 -13.79
CA ALA A 263 1.32 9.26 -14.83
C ALA A 263 -0.15 8.90 -14.57
N GLY A 264 -0.52 8.65 -13.32
CA GLY A 264 -1.91 8.37 -12.92
C GLY A 264 -2.85 9.53 -13.22
N LEU A 265 -2.43 10.78 -12.97
CA LEU A 265 -3.22 11.99 -13.29
C LEU A 265 -3.43 12.14 -14.80
N VAL A 266 -2.38 11.96 -15.61
CA VAL A 266 -2.48 12.00 -17.07
C VAL A 266 -3.37 10.86 -17.57
N PHE A 267 -3.18 9.66 -17.02
CA PHE A 267 -3.95 8.48 -17.40
C PHE A 267 -5.45 8.65 -17.13
N GLY A 268 -5.83 9.22 -16.01
CA GLY A 268 -7.23 9.51 -15.67
C GLY A 268 -7.94 10.39 -16.70
N HIS A 269 -7.21 11.31 -17.36
CA HIS A 269 -7.76 12.16 -18.42
C HIS A 269 -7.84 11.44 -19.78
N VAL A 270 -6.87 10.58 -20.09
CA VAL A 270 -6.70 9.97 -21.42
C VAL A 270 -7.44 8.63 -21.56
N SER A 271 -7.77 7.96 -20.46
CA SER A 271 -8.31 6.60 -20.45
C SER A 271 -9.81 6.48 -20.73
N HIS A 272 -10.56 7.60 -20.78
CA HIS A 272 -12.00 7.58 -21.03
C HIS A 272 -12.33 6.91 -22.38
N GLY A 273 -13.17 5.85 -22.32
CA GLY A 273 -13.63 5.13 -23.53
C GLY A 273 -12.63 4.14 -24.12
N ARG A 274 -11.46 3.92 -23.53
CA ARG A 274 -10.46 2.96 -24.02
C ARG A 274 -10.69 1.55 -23.48
N ASN A 275 -10.20 0.55 -24.21
CA ASN A 275 -10.20 -0.86 -23.80
C ASN A 275 -9.28 -1.06 -22.59
N LEU A 276 -9.86 -1.36 -21.42
CA LEU A 276 -9.13 -1.52 -20.15
C LEU A 276 -8.13 -2.68 -20.20
N VAL A 277 -8.46 -3.78 -20.91
CA VAL A 277 -7.57 -4.93 -21.04
C VAL A 277 -6.29 -4.55 -21.79
N LYS A 278 -6.42 -3.73 -22.85
CA LYS A 278 -5.26 -3.21 -23.59
C LYS A 278 -4.42 -2.27 -22.72
N LEU A 279 -5.08 -1.44 -21.90
CA LEU A 279 -4.38 -0.54 -20.98
C LEU A 279 -3.65 -1.32 -19.87
N LEU A 280 -4.25 -2.40 -19.36
CA LEU A 280 -3.60 -3.30 -18.41
C LEU A 280 -2.33 -3.93 -18.99
N MET A 281 -2.40 -4.40 -20.26
CA MET A 281 -1.22 -4.96 -20.94
C MET A 281 -0.10 -3.92 -21.13
N VAL A 282 -0.44 -2.69 -21.52
CA VAL A 282 0.54 -1.61 -21.68
C VAL A 282 1.15 -1.24 -20.33
N GLY A 283 0.34 -1.14 -19.27
CA GLY A 283 0.81 -0.84 -17.93
C GLY A 283 1.76 -1.91 -17.38
N THR A 284 1.36 -3.20 -17.46
CA THR A 284 2.19 -4.32 -16.99
C THR A 284 3.49 -4.49 -17.80
N LEU A 285 3.44 -4.29 -19.12
CA LEU A 285 4.65 -4.24 -19.95
C LEU A 285 5.54 -3.06 -19.55
N GLY A 286 4.94 -1.89 -19.31
CA GLY A 286 5.64 -0.70 -18.85
C GLY A 286 6.38 -0.96 -17.53
N MET A 287 5.75 -1.66 -16.58
CA MET A 287 6.40 -2.03 -15.31
C MET A 287 7.66 -2.89 -15.53
N ALA A 288 7.63 -3.85 -16.47
CA ALA A 288 8.79 -4.66 -16.79
C ALA A 288 9.90 -3.86 -17.51
N VAL A 289 9.51 -3.06 -18.49
CA VAL A 289 10.47 -2.37 -19.39
C VAL A 289 11.10 -1.15 -18.73
N LEU A 290 10.33 -0.36 -17.94
CA LEU A 290 10.85 0.86 -17.32
C LEU A 290 11.71 0.59 -16.09
N GLU A 291 11.62 -0.61 -15.47
CA GLU A 291 12.55 -1.06 -14.43
C GLU A 291 13.90 -1.53 -15.00
N LEU A 292 14.00 -1.95 -16.27
CA LEU A 292 15.26 -2.43 -16.86
C LEU A 292 16.41 -1.43 -16.78
N PRO A 293 16.24 -0.13 -17.13
CA PRO A 293 17.33 0.85 -17.05
C PRO A 293 17.87 1.06 -15.63
N VAL A 294 17.07 0.78 -14.58
CA VAL A 294 17.46 0.94 -13.17
C VAL A 294 18.68 0.07 -12.83
N LEU A 295 18.80 -1.11 -13.45
CA LEU A 295 19.98 -1.98 -13.33
C LEU A 295 21.32 -1.33 -13.73
N PHE A 296 21.28 -0.34 -14.59
CA PHE A 296 22.45 0.32 -15.16
C PHE A 296 22.72 1.69 -14.54
N ALA A 297 22.05 2.02 -13.42
CA ALA A 297 22.25 3.28 -12.72
C ALA A 297 23.70 3.35 -12.20
N SER A 298 24.49 4.28 -12.70
CA SER A 298 25.90 4.45 -12.36
C SER A 298 26.12 5.27 -11.08
N ASN A 299 25.11 5.99 -10.62
CA ASN A 299 25.13 6.81 -9.42
C ASN A 299 23.70 7.11 -8.93
N LEU A 300 23.58 7.69 -7.73
CA LEU A 300 22.27 7.95 -7.10
C LEU A 300 21.39 8.95 -7.88
N TRP A 301 21.98 9.91 -8.62
CA TRP A 301 21.21 10.85 -9.43
C TRP A 301 20.60 10.17 -10.65
N ALA A 302 21.37 9.29 -11.31
CA ALA A 302 20.85 8.45 -12.38
C ALA A 302 19.76 7.51 -11.86
N LEU A 303 19.98 6.87 -10.71
CA LEU A 303 19.00 6.04 -10.05
C LEU A 303 17.70 6.81 -9.77
N ALA A 304 17.79 8.01 -9.23
CA ALA A 304 16.64 8.88 -8.94
C ALA A 304 15.80 9.22 -10.18
N GLY A 305 16.47 9.60 -11.28
CA GLY A 305 15.82 9.87 -12.56
C GLY A 305 15.16 8.63 -13.17
N LEU A 306 15.83 7.49 -13.10
CA LEU A 306 15.32 6.22 -13.63
C LEU A 306 14.14 5.69 -12.80
N MET A 307 14.19 5.83 -11.47
CA MET A 307 13.09 5.46 -10.58
C MET A 307 11.84 6.32 -10.80
N LEU A 308 11.99 7.63 -11.07
CA LEU A 308 10.86 8.47 -11.46
C LEU A 308 10.19 7.93 -12.74
N VAL A 309 10.97 7.52 -13.73
CA VAL A 309 10.46 6.95 -14.98
C VAL A 309 9.84 5.56 -14.75
N ALA A 310 10.48 4.71 -13.96
CA ALA A 310 9.95 3.38 -13.62
C ALA A 310 8.58 3.46 -12.91
N GLY A 311 8.41 4.43 -12.01
CA GLY A 311 7.14 4.68 -11.33
C GLY A 311 5.96 4.99 -12.26
N MET A 312 6.20 5.56 -13.44
CA MET A 312 5.14 5.99 -14.35
C MET A 312 4.20 4.87 -14.84
N ALA A 313 4.62 3.61 -14.79
CA ALA A 313 3.78 2.47 -15.18
C ALA A 313 2.86 1.98 -14.05
N THR A 314 3.14 2.33 -12.81
CA THR A 314 2.52 1.73 -11.63
C THR A 314 1.07 2.19 -11.44
N ALA A 315 0.81 3.51 -11.31
CA ALA A 315 -0.55 4.01 -11.08
C ALA A 315 -1.51 3.67 -12.24
N PRO A 316 -1.13 3.77 -13.53
CA PRO A 316 -1.98 3.29 -14.63
C PRO A 316 -2.38 1.83 -14.50
N THR A 317 -1.47 0.95 -14.06
CA THR A 317 -1.74 -0.49 -13.86
C THR A 317 -2.72 -0.69 -12.69
N LEU A 318 -2.51 -0.01 -11.57
CA LEU A 318 -3.41 -0.07 -10.40
C LEU A 318 -4.81 0.40 -10.74
N ILE A 319 -4.95 1.60 -11.35
CA ILE A 319 -6.23 2.19 -11.75
C ILE A 319 -6.97 1.27 -12.72
N THR A 320 -6.26 0.74 -13.73
CA THR A 320 -6.87 -0.15 -14.72
C THR A 320 -7.34 -1.45 -14.09
N THR A 321 -6.57 -2.02 -13.16
CA THR A 321 -6.95 -3.24 -12.44
C THR A 321 -8.21 -3.00 -11.63
N MET A 322 -8.32 -1.90 -10.89
CA MET A 322 -9.50 -1.55 -10.10
C MET A 322 -10.73 -1.33 -10.97
N ASN A 323 -10.58 -0.62 -12.10
CA ASN A 323 -11.67 -0.41 -13.06
C ASN A 323 -12.14 -1.72 -13.71
N LEU A 324 -11.24 -2.67 -13.98
CA LEU A 324 -11.61 -4.00 -14.47
C LEU A 324 -12.40 -4.78 -13.44
N ILE A 325 -12.00 -4.75 -12.16
CA ILE A 325 -12.74 -5.40 -11.08
C ILE A 325 -14.15 -4.84 -10.99
N GLU A 326 -14.32 -3.51 -11.03
CA GLU A 326 -15.63 -2.86 -11.00
C GLU A 326 -16.54 -3.33 -12.14
N ARG A 327 -15.97 -3.65 -13.31
CA ARG A 327 -16.72 -4.14 -14.47
C ARG A 327 -17.04 -5.62 -14.45
N ILE A 328 -16.15 -6.47 -13.89
CA ILE A 328 -16.32 -7.94 -13.97
C ILE A 328 -16.95 -8.54 -12.72
N VAL A 329 -16.91 -7.84 -11.57
CA VAL A 329 -17.45 -8.33 -10.31
C VAL A 329 -18.86 -7.76 -10.09
N PRO A 330 -19.86 -8.59 -9.71
CA PRO A 330 -21.18 -8.10 -9.34
C PRO A 330 -21.12 -7.08 -8.20
N ARG A 331 -21.99 -6.07 -8.24
CA ARG A 331 -22.02 -4.98 -7.23
C ARG A 331 -22.08 -5.49 -5.79
N ALA A 332 -22.84 -6.57 -5.54
CA ALA A 332 -22.98 -7.18 -4.21
C ALA A 332 -21.67 -7.79 -3.66
N GLN A 333 -20.69 -8.09 -4.53
CA GLN A 333 -19.40 -8.73 -4.20
C GLN A 333 -18.21 -7.80 -4.44
N LEU A 334 -18.45 -6.55 -4.83
CA LEU A 334 -17.41 -5.63 -5.27
C LEU A 334 -16.37 -5.35 -4.18
N ASN A 335 -16.82 -5.10 -2.95
CA ASN A 335 -15.92 -4.85 -1.82
C ASN A 335 -15.03 -6.06 -1.52
N GLU A 336 -15.60 -7.27 -1.57
CA GLU A 336 -14.83 -8.51 -1.37
C GLU A 336 -13.80 -8.69 -2.51
N GLY A 337 -14.21 -8.49 -3.76
CA GLY A 337 -13.32 -8.57 -4.92
C GLY A 337 -12.16 -7.59 -4.86
N MET A 338 -12.43 -6.32 -4.54
CA MET A 338 -11.38 -5.31 -4.33
C MET A 338 -10.44 -5.67 -3.18
N THR A 339 -10.99 -6.19 -2.07
CA THR A 339 -10.19 -6.61 -0.91
C THR A 339 -9.25 -7.75 -1.27
N ILE A 340 -9.71 -8.77 -2.00
CA ILE A 340 -8.87 -9.90 -2.45
C ILE A 340 -7.68 -9.38 -3.26
N VAL A 341 -7.91 -8.47 -4.18
CA VAL A 341 -6.88 -7.95 -5.08
C VAL A 341 -5.91 -7.04 -4.34
N LEU A 342 -6.38 -6.20 -3.42
CA LEU A 342 -5.53 -5.39 -2.55
C LEU A 342 -4.72 -6.24 -1.57
N THR A 343 -5.29 -7.34 -1.06
CA THR A 343 -4.54 -8.33 -0.27
C THR A 343 -3.42 -8.95 -1.10
N GLY A 344 -3.67 -9.19 -2.41
CA GLY A 344 -2.64 -9.62 -3.34
C GLY A 344 -1.46 -8.64 -3.40
N LEU A 345 -1.72 -7.34 -3.46
CA LEU A 345 -0.68 -6.29 -3.42
C LEU A 345 0.18 -6.40 -2.14
N ILE A 346 -0.46 -6.53 -0.98
CA ILE A 346 0.24 -6.66 0.31
C ILE A 346 1.12 -7.92 0.35
N VAL A 347 0.58 -9.06 -0.09
CA VAL A 347 1.34 -10.32 -0.19
C VAL A 347 2.53 -10.16 -1.15
N GLY A 348 2.32 -9.43 -2.24
CA GLY A 348 3.38 -9.11 -3.19
C GLY A 348 4.50 -8.28 -2.57
N ILE A 349 4.19 -7.22 -1.82
CA ILE A 349 5.18 -6.41 -1.09
C ILE A 349 6.02 -7.33 -0.18
N ALA A 350 5.37 -8.21 0.57
CA ALA A 350 6.04 -9.17 1.44
C ALA A 350 7.03 -10.05 0.67
N ALA A 351 6.56 -10.67 -0.42
CA ALA A 351 7.38 -11.57 -1.23
C ALA A 351 8.56 -10.83 -1.91
N GLY A 352 8.29 -9.64 -2.46
CA GLY A 352 9.31 -8.80 -3.09
C GLY A 352 10.40 -8.38 -2.13
N SER A 353 10.03 -7.92 -0.93
CA SER A 353 10.98 -7.54 0.13
C SER A 353 11.85 -8.72 0.57
N ALA A 354 11.25 -9.90 0.79
CA ALA A 354 12.00 -11.08 1.23
C ALA A 354 12.98 -11.58 0.15
N VAL A 355 12.50 -11.72 -1.10
CA VAL A 355 13.32 -12.23 -2.20
C VAL A 355 14.43 -11.26 -2.57
N SER A 356 14.12 -9.96 -2.66
CA SER A 356 15.13 -8.95 -3.00
C SER A 356 16.17 -8.79 -1.90
N GLY A 357 15.77 -8.88 -0.62
CA GLY A 357 16.72 -8.87 0.50
C GLY A 357 17.75 -10.00 0.41
N ALA A 358 17.28 -11.23 0.09
CA ALA A 358 18.16 -12.37 -0.11
C ALA A 358 19.10 -12.21 -1.34
N VAL A 359 18.62 -11.58 -2.41
CA VAL A 359 19.46 -11.29 -3.60
C VAL A 359 20.51 -10.22 -3.25
N VAL A 360 20.13 -9.15 -2.56
CA VAL A 360 21.05 -8.08 -2.10
C VAL A 360 22.22 -8.67 -1.32
N ASP A 361 21.94 -9.50 -0.33
CA ASP A 361 22.97 -10.07 0.56
C ASP A 361 23.90 -11.06 -0.16
N ARG A 362 23.42 -11.77 -1.21
CA ARG A 362 24.20 -12.81 -1.91
C ARG A 362 24.94 -12.31 -3.14
N VAL A 363 24.36 -11.35 -3.86
CA VAL A 363 24.83 -10.96 -5.20
C VAL A 363 25.15 -9.46 -5.27
N GLY A 364 24.75 -8.66 -4.27
CA GLY A 364 24.94 -7.21 -4.21
C GLY A 364 23.68 -6.42 -4.51
N ALA A 365 23.64 -5.18 -4.00
CA ALA A 365 22.43 -4.39 -3.95
C ALA A 365 21.80 -4.15 -5.34
N GLN A 366 22.62 -3.70 -6.32
CA GLN A 366 22.09 -3.37 -7.67
C GLN A 366 21.39 -4.55 -8.36
N HIS A 367 21.82 -5.79 -8.10
CA HIS A 367 21.23 -6.99 -8.67
C HIS A 367 19.82 -7.30 -8.10
N GLY A 368 19.47 -6.72 -6.95
CA GLY A 368 18.13 -6.87 -6.37
C GLY A 368 17.00 -6.40 -7.29
N TYR A 369 17.26 -5.41 -8.17
CA TYR A 369 16.26 -4.93 -9.14
C TYR A 369 15.84 -5.97 -10.19
N TRP A 370 16.62 -7.06 -10.41
CA TRP A 370 16.17 -8.17 -11.26
C TRP A 370 14.85 -8.78 -10.78
N VAL A 371 14.62 -8.78 -9.47
CA VAL A 371 13.37 -9.31 -8.90
C VAL A 371 12.17 -8.47 -9.34
N ALA A 372 12.29 -7.13 -9.41
CA ALA A 372 11.25 -6.25 -9.90
C ALA A 372 10.95 -6.47 -11.40
N ILE A 373 11.99 -6.62 -12.22
CA ILE A 373 11.87 -6.86 -13.66
C ILE A 373 11.17 -8.20 -13.92
N ILE A 374 11.56 -9.25 -13.19
CA ILE A 374 10.95 -10.58 -13.28
C ILE A 374 9.47 -10.49 -12.87
N ALA A 375 9.16 -9.80 -11.77
CA ALA A 375 7.78 -9.62 -11.31
C ALA A 375 6.93 -8.88 -12.36
N GLY A 376 7.42 -7.76 -12.92
CA GLY A 376 6.77 -7.04 -14.01
C GLY A 376 6.53 -7.90 -15.25
N SER A 377 7.52 -8.75 -15.61
CA SER A 377 7.41 -9.70 -16.72
C SER A 377 6.33 -10.74 -16.48
N PHE A 378 6.22 -11.30 -15.26
CA PHE A 378 5.14 -12.23 -14.90
C PHE A 378 3.77 -11.57 -14.91
N ALA A 379 3.67 -10.31 -14.44
CA ALA A 379 2.44 -9.53 -14.54
C ALA A 379 1.99 -9.36 -16.00
N PHE A 380 2.92 -9.04 -16.91
CA PHE A 380 2.63 -8.89 -18.33
C PHE A 380 2.21 -10.21 -18.98
N VAL A 381 2.92 -11.30 -18.72
CA VAL A 381 2.57 -12.64 -19.23
C VAL A 381 1.17 -13.05 -18.77
N MET A 382 0.82 -12.81 -17.50
CA MET A 382 -0.52 -13.07 -16.99
C MET A 382 -1.58 -12.19 -17.69
N ALA A 383 -1.33 -10.90 -17.87
CA ALA A 383 -2.23 -9.99 -18.57
C ALA A 383 -2.44 -10.44 -20.03
N LEU A 384 -1.37 -10.87 -20.71
CA LEU A 384 -1.42 -11.39 -22.07
C LEU A 384 -2.22 -12.70 -22.17
N GLY A 385 -1.96 -13.64 -21.29
CA GLY A 385 -2.63 -14.95 -21.26
C GLY A 385 -4.13 -14.86 -20.98
N THR A 386 -4.55 -13.84 -20.21
CA THR A 386 -5.95 -13.66 -19.81
C THR A 386 -6.72 -12.65 -20.68
N ARG A 387 -6.03 -12.01 -21.65
CA ARG A 387 -6.62 -10.92 -22.46
C ARG A 387 -7.94 -11.31 -23.17
N ALA A 388 -7.97 -12.47 -23.79
CA ALA A 388 -9.15 -12.91 -24.57
C ALA A 388 -10.36 -13.13 -23.65
N PHE A 389 -10.12 -13.68 -22.49
CA PHE A 389 -11.14 -13.91 -21.47
C PHE A 389 -11.66 -12.61 -20.87
N LEU A 390 -10.77 -11.71 -20.45
CA LEU A 390 -11.14 -10.42 -19.86
C LEU A 390 -11.88 -9.53 -20.87
N THR A 391 -11.45 -9.51 -22.14
CA THR A 391 -12.14 -8.76 -23.20
C THR A 391 -13.57 -9.27 -23.44
N ARG A 392 -13.78 -10.58 -23.46
CA ARG A 392 -15.12 -11.14 -23.61
C ARG A 392 -16.05 -10.75 -22.46
N ARG A 393 -15.57 -10.77 -21.23
CA ARG A 393 -16.30 -10.37 -20.04
C ARG A 393 -16.59 -8.86 -20.00
N GLU A 394 -15.60 -8.05 -20.32
CA GLU A 394 -15.78 -6.60 -20.41
C GLU A 394 -16.90 -6.23 -21.39
N LEU A 395 -16.95 -6.89 -22.55
CA LEU A 395 -17.99 -6.66 -23.57
C LEU A 395 -19.35 -7.21 -23.17
N HIS A 396 -19.42 -8.31 -22.41
CA HIS A 396 -20.68 -8.91 -21.97
C HIS A 396 -21.42 -8.04 -20.95
N ASN A 397 -20.70 -7.37 -20.06
CA ASN A 397 -21.27 -6.52 -19.01
C ASN A 397 -21.57 -5.08 -19.49
N LEU A 398 -21.18 -4.70 -20.71
CA LEU A 398 -21.52 -3.42 -21.34
C LEU A 398 -22.83 -3.48 -22.17
N ARG A 399 -23.39 -4.69 -22.34
CA ARG A 399 -24.69 -4.93 -22.97
C ARG A 399 -25.78 -5.14 -21.93
#